data_83583009348d65113fcf33284fe13b60
#
_entry.id   83583009348d65113fcf33284fe13b60
#
_cell.length_a   1.000
_cell.length_b   1.000
_cell.length_c   1.000
_cell.angle_alpha   90.00
_cell.angle_beta   90.00
_cell.angle_gamma   90.00
#
_symmetry.space_group_name_H-M   'P 1'
#
loop_
_entity.id
_entity.type
_entity.pdbx_description
1 polymer ?
#
loop_
_entity_poly.entity_id
_entity_poly.type
_entity_poly.pdbx_seq_one_letter_code
_entity_poly.pdbx_strand_id
1 'polypeptide(L)'
;MAFESLIKRSITSFILIIFFSFIFLYLDSYLKFFIYIFYLIIFFEILFYFRKNIYIFVISNIYLFFSLYCLEFYFNNYFIKEIFIFTIFIIIIFDISSYLLGSKYGKFKILPIISPNKTLFGLTSGIFFTLILSFIINYYFNIFNFYQCIYFAFITLIF
;
A
#
# COMPACT_ATOMS: atom_id res chain seq x y z
N MET A 1 -12.08 26.27 4.77
CA MET A 1 -10.82 25.56 5.15
C MET A 1 -10.89 24.04 5.01
N ALA A 2 -11.81 23.31 5.65
CA ALA A 2 -11.85 21.82 5.53
C ALA A 2 -12.18 21.34 4.10
N PHE A 3 -13.11 21.98 3.41
CA PHE A 3 -13.54 21.61 2.05
C PHE A 3 -12.44 21.87 1.00
N GLU A 4 -11.74 22.98 1.08
CA GLU A 4 -10.60 23.29 0.18
C GLU A 4 -9.43 22.30 0.37
N SER A 5 -9.16 21.88 1.60
CA SER A 5 -8.13 20.88 1.86
C SER A 5 -8.53 19.50 1.33
N LEU A 6 -9.82 19.15 1.36
CA LEU A 6 -10.32 17.91 0.74
C LEU A 6 -10.17 17.93 -0.79
N ILE A 7 -10.55 19.04 -1.43
CA ILE A 7 -10.41 19.18 -2.89
C ILE A 7 -8.94 19.08 -3.30
N LYS A 8 -8.05 19.80 -2.60
CA LYS A 8 -6.60 19.72 -2.90
C LYS A 8 -6.06 18.29 -2.76
N ARG A 9 -6.43 17.57 -1.70
CA ARG A 9 -6.03 16.17 -1.51
C ARG A 9 -6.60 15.25 -2.58
N SER A 10 -7.85 15.43 -2.98
CA SER A 10 -8.46 14.63 -4.06
C SER A 10 -7.78 14.86 -5.39
N ILE A 11 -7.45 16.11 -5.73
CA ILE A 11 -6.72 16.45 -6.96
C ILE A 11 -5.32 15.83 -6.94
N THR A 12 -4.57 15.95 -5.84
CA THR A 12 -3.22 15.36 -5.75
C THR A 12 -3.26 13.84 -5.85
N SER A 13 -4.23 13.19 -5.20
CA SER A 13 -4.40 11.74 -5.30
C SER A 13 -4.75 11.30 -6.73
N PHE A 14 -5.61 12.04 -7.41
CA PHE A 14 -5.98 11.76 -8.80
C PHE A 14 -4.79 11.90 -9.76
N ILE A 15 -3.99 12.95 -9.60
CA ILE A 15 -2.76 13.15 -10.39
C ILE A 15 -1.78 12.00 -10.14
N LEU A 16 -1.59 11.58 -8.89
CA LEU A 16 -0.72 10.47 -8.54
C LEU A 16 -1.21 9.15 -9.15
N ILE A 17 -2.52 8.88 -9.10
CA ILE A 17 -3.10 7.68 -9.72
C ILE A 17 -2.83 7.65 -11.23
N ILE A 18 -3.07 8.76 -11.95
CA ILE A 18 -2.79 8.86 -13.39
C ILE A 18 -1.31 8.64 -13.66
N PHE A 19 -0.44 9.29 -12.89
CA PHE A 19 1.01 9.18 -13.04
C PHE A 19 1.51 7.75 -12.84
N PHE A 20 1.08 7.08 -11.77
CA PHE A 20 1.43 5.68 -11.52
C PHE A 20 0.83 4.74 -12.57
N SER A 21 -0.41 4.96 -12.98
CA SER A 21 -1.03 4.16 -14.05
C SER A 21 -0.25 4.27 -15.35
N PHE A 22 0.21 5.46 -15.70
CA PHE A 22 1.05 5.68 -16.89
C PHE A 22 2.37 4.92 -16.80
N ILE A 23 3.06 4.99 -15.65
CA ILE A 23 4.30 4.24 -15.42
C ILE A 23 4.06 2.74 -15.57
N PHE A 24 3.02 2.21 -14.95
CA PHE A 24 2.71 0.78 -15.01
C PHE A 24 2.34 0.28 -16.41
N LEU A 25 1.66 1.11 -17.21
CA LEU A 25 1.21 0.69 -18.54
C LEU A 25 2.32 0.80 -19.60
N TYR A 26 3.14 1.86 -19.54
CA TYR A 26 4.05 2.22 -20.63
C TYR A 26 5.53 2.11 -20.27
N LEU A 27 5.90 2.13 -19.00
CA LEU A 27 7.28 2.27 -18.56
C LEU A 27 7.71 1.15 -17.57
N ASP A 28 7.35 -0.10 -17.87
CA ASP A 28 7.68 -1.24 -17.01
C ASP A 28 9.17 -1.33 -16.65
N SER A 29 10.04 -1.04 -17.64
CA SER A 29 11.49 -1.08 -17.47
C SER A 29 11.99 -0.03 -16.45
N TYR A 30 11.25 1.05 -16.27
CA TYR A 30 11.63 2.15 -15.36
C TYR A 30 11.01 2.01 -13.97
N LEU A 31 10.17 1.00 -13.75
CA LEU A 31 9.50 0.80 -12.45
C LEU A 31 10.51 0.62 -11.32
N LYS A 32 11.57 -0.15 -11.56
CA LYS A 32 12.68 -0.30 -10.59
C LYS A 32 13.33 1.05 -10.25
N PHE A 33 13.56 1.89 -11.26
CA PHE A 33 14.18 3.21 -11.07
C PHE A 33 13.33 4.12 -10.19
N PHE A 34 12.00 4.14 -10.38
CA PHE A 34 11.10 4.89 -9.51
C PHE A 34 11.13 4.38 -8.06
N ILE A 35 11.19 3.07 -7.86
CA ILE A 35 11.29 2.49 -6.53
C ILE A 35 12.59 2.95 -5.84
N TYR A 36 13.72 2.94 -6.53
CA TYR A 36 14.99 3.43 -5.98
C TYR A 36 14.91 4.91 -5.57
N ILE A 37 14.21 5.75 -6.35
CA ILE A 37 13.98 7.16 -5.99
C ILE A 37 13.21 7.26 -4.65
N PHE A 38 12.15 6.46 -4.46
CA PHE A 38 11.41 6.45 -3.19
C PHE A 38 12.29 6.01 -2.02
N TYR A 39 13.12 4.98 -2.19
CA TYR A 39 14.06 4.57 -1.16
C TYR A 39 15.08 5.65 -0.82
N LEU A 40 15.55 6.40 -1.81
CA LEU A 40 16.43 7.57 -1.57
C LEU A 40 15.72 8.66 -0.77
N ILE A 41 14.48 8.97 -1.09
CA ILE A 41 13.69 9.95 -0.34
C ILE A 41 13.53 9.50 1.11
N ILE A 42 13.14 8.25 1.36
CA ILE A 42 13.00 7.69 2.71
C ILE A 42 14.34 7.72 3.46
N PHE A 43 15.44 7.40 2.79
CA PHE A 43 16.78 7.45 3.38
C PHE A 43 17.12 8.88 3.85
N PHE A 44 16.85 9.91 3.03
CA PHE A 44 17.06 11.30 3.43
C PHE A 44 16.15 11.71 4.59
N GLU A 45 14.88 11.27 4.60
CA GLU A 45 13.98 11.51 5.74
C GLU A 45 14.54 10.90 7.03
N ILE A 46 15.01 9.67 7.01
CA ILE A 46 15.65 9.01 8.16
C ILE A 46 16.86 9.80 8.64
N LEU A 47 17.70 10.27 7.70
CA LEU A 47 18.88 11.11 8.03
C LEU A 47 18.48 12.41 8.75
N PHE A 48 17.42 13.08 8.29
CA PHE A 48 17.01 14.35 8.89
C PHE A 48 16.31 14.17 10.25
N TYR A 49 15.41 13.20 10.39
CA TYR A 49 14.60 13.07 11.59
C TYR A 49 15.27 12.29 12.71
N PHE A 50 16.02 11.24 12.41
CA PHE A 50 16.53 10.30 13.40
C PHE A 50 18.03 10.45 13.73
N ARG A 51 18.74 11.36 13.08
CA ARG A 51 20.19 11.57 13.34
C ARG A 51 20.55 11.86 14.81
N LYS A 52 19.59 12.38 15.60
CA LYS A 52 19.81 12.69 17.02
C LYS A 52 19.82 11.44 17.90
N ASN A 53 19.16 10.36 17.48
CA ASN A 53 19.10 9.10 18.22
C ASN A 53 19.77 8.00 17.42
N ILE A 54 21.03 7.72 17.73
CA ILE A 54 21.86 6.78 16.97
C ILE A 54 21.26 5.38 16.89
N TYR A 55 20.58 4.90 17.94
CA TYR A 55 19.97 3.56 17.94
C TYR A 55 18.83 3.46 16.93
N ILE A 56 17.90 4.43 16.96
CA ILE A 56 16.78 4.46 16.03
C ILE A 56 17.30 4.66 14.60
N PHE A 57 18.29 5.52 14.43
CA PHE A 57 18.92 5.76 13.12
C PHE A 57 19.53 4.48 12.54
N VAL A 58 20.30 3.72 13.31
CA VAL A 58 20.94 2.48 12.85
C VAL A 58 19.88 1.42 12.53
N ILE A 59 18.91 1.21 13.43
CA ILE A 59 17.86 0.20 13.23
C ILE A 59 17.02 0.52 11.99
N SER A 60 16.61 1.77 11.80
CA SER A 60 15.80 2.17 10.64
C SER A 60 16.55 2.03 9.32
N ASN A 61 17.86 2.32 9.30
CA ASN A 61 18.68 2.09 8.11
C ASN A 61 18.87 0.60 7.79
N ILE A 62 19.12 -0.24 8.80
CA ILE A 62 19.21 -1.70 8.61
C ILE A 62 17.91 -2.22 8.00
N TYR A 63 16.76 -1.80 8.55
CA TYR A 63 15.45 -2.18 8.02
C TYR A 63 15.27 -1.71 6.56
N LEU A 64 15.64 -0.48 6.25
CA LEU A 64 15.52 0.08 4.91
C LEU A 64 16.39 -0.67 3.89
N PHE A 65 17.64 -0.96 4.20
CA PHE A 65 18.52 -1.72 3.30
C PHE A 65 18.07 -3.16 3.14
N PHE A 66 17.60 -3.80 4.22
CA PHE A 66 17.06 -5.14 4.16
C PHE A 66 15.79 -5.21 3.28
N SER A 67 14.86 -4.25 3.43
CA SER A 67 13.65 -4.19 2.60
C SER A 67 13.98 -3.94 1.12
N LEU A 68 14.97 -3.08 0.83
CA LEU A 68 15.45 -2.84 -0.53
C LEU A 68 16.05 -4.11 -1.14
N TYR A 69 16.86 -4.85 -0.39
CA TYR A 69 17.44 -6.12 -0.83
C TYR A 69 16.33 -7.15 -1.15
N CYS A 70 15.35 -7.32 -0.26
CA CYS A 70 14.23 -8.22 -0.49
C CYS A 70 13.43 -7.84 -1.74
N LEU A 71 13.22 -6.55 -1.96
CA LEU A 71 12.49 -6.04 -3.10
C LEU A 71 13.26 -6.26 -4.40
N GLU A 72 14.56 -6.02 -4.38
CA GLU A 72 15.45 -6.30 -5.54
C GLU A 72 15.48 -7.79 -5.88
N PHE A 73 15.58 -8.65 -4.87
CA PHE A 73 15.51 -10.11 -5.05
C PHE A 73 14.17 -10.53 -5.68
N TYR A 74 13.06 -9.95 -5.22
CA TYR A 74 11.73 -10.19 -5.80
C TYR A 74 11.69 -9.78 -7.27
N PHE A 75 12.14 -8.56 -7.61
CA PHE A 75 12.11 -8.07 -8.99
C PHE A 75 12.98 -8.87 -9.95
N ASN A 76 14.10 -9.42 -9.47
CA ASN A 76 15.00 -10.17 -10.33
C ASN A 76 14.56 -11.62 -10.57
N ASN A 77 13.86 -12.23 -9.59
CA ASN A 77 13.57 -13.68 -9.63
C ASN A 77 12.07 -14.01 -9.79
N TYR A 78 11.18 -13.15 -9.28
CA TYR A 78 9.76 -13.50 -9.13
C TYR A 78 8.80 -12.44 -9.67
N PHE A 79 9.30 -11.40 -10.32
CA PHE A 79 8.44 -10.31 -10.76
C PHE A 79 7.49 -10.76 -11.88
N ILE A 80 6.21 -10.76 -11.57
CA ILE A 80 5.10 -10.93 -12.50
C ILE A 80 4.25 -9.67 -12.40
N LYS A 81 4.15 -8.91 -13.48
CA LYS A 81 3.49 -7.60 -13.52
C LYS A 81 2.05 -7.66 -13.05
N GLU A 82 1.30 -8.65 -13.49
CA GLU A 82 -0.11 -8.85 -13.17
C GLU A 82 -0.30 -9.07 -11.66
N ILE A 83 0.55 -9.90 -11.04
CA ILE A 83 0.51 -10.16 -9.60
C ILE A 83 0.85 -8.90 -8.82
N PHE A 84 1.85 -8.13 -9.27
CA PHE A 84 2.26 -6.89 -8.61
C PHE A 84 1.14 -5.83 -8.65
N ILE A 85 0.51 -5.64 -9.81
CA ILE A 85 -0.63 -4.73 -9.97
C ILE A 85 -1.79 -5.19 -9.08
N PHE A 86 -2.11 -6.48 -9.09
CA PHE A 86 -3.15 -7.06 -8.26
C PHE A 86 -2.92 -6.81 -6.76
N THR A 87 -1.68 -6.96 -6.29
CA THR A 87 -1.28 -6.66 -4.89
C THR A 87 -1.57 -5.21 -4.54
N ILE A 88 -1.15 -4.27 -5.40
CA ILE A 88 -1.39 -2.84 -5.18
C ILE A 88 -2.89 -2.54 -5.13
N PHE A 89 -3.69 -3.11 -6.02
CA PHE A 89 -5.14 -2.93 -6.00
C PHE A 89 -5.78 -3.43 -4.70
N ILE A 90 -5.37 -4.60 -4.20
CA ILE A 90 -5.86 -5.14 -2.93
C ILE A 90 -5.58 -4.15 -1.79
N ILE A 91 -4.36 -3.64 -1.69
CA ILE A 91 -3.97 -2.70 -0.62
C ILE A 91 -4.80 -1.41 -0.72
N ILE A 92 -4.92 -0.83 -1.90
CA ILE A 92 -5.70 0.40 -2.12
C ILE A 92 -7.18 0.20 -1.76
N ILE A 93 -7.78 -0.90 -2.20
CA ILE A 93 -9.19 -1.21 -1.91
C ILE A 93 -9.40 -1.36 -0.40
N PHE A 94 -8.50 -2.06 0.28
CA PHE A 94 -8.57 -2.23 1.72
C PHE A 94 -8.49 -0.89 2.45
N ASP A 95 -7.54 -0.04 2.10
CA ASP A 95 -7.36 1.26 2.75
C ASP A 95 -8.58 2.17 2.52
N ILE A 96 -9.08 2.24 1.29
CA ILE A 96 -10.25 3.07 0.97
C ILE A 96 -11.49 2.56 1.70
N SER A 97 -11.79 1.27 1.61
CA SER A 97 -12.99 0.69 2.21
C SER A 97 -12.96 0.74 3.74
N SER A 98 -11.81 0.43 4.34
CA SER A 98 -11.63 0.50 5.79
C SER A 98 -11.76 1.92 6.33
N TYR A 99 -11.22 2.91 5.61
CA TYR A 99 -11.34 4.31 5.99
C TYR A 99 -12.76 4.84 5.84
N LEU A 100 -13.39 4.64 4.68
CA LEU A 100 -14.73 5.16 4.41
C LEU A 100 -15.78 4.58 5.37
N LEU A 101 -15.78 3.28 5.55
CA LEU A 101 -16.76 2.62 6.39
C LEU A 101 -16.42 2.74 7.87
N GLY A 102 -15.13 2.71 8.20
CA GLY A 102 -14.66 2.92 9.56
C GLY A 102 -14.97 4.32 10.10
N SER A 103 -14.81 5.36 9.27
CA SER A 103 -15.13 6.73 9.66
C SER A 103 -16.62 6.99 9.82
N LYS A 104 -17.47 6.34 9.01
CA LYS A 104 -18.91 6.55 9.01
C LYS A 104 -19.64 5.71 10.05
N TYR A 105 -19.25 4.45 10.23
CA TYR A 105 -19.98 3.48 11.05
C TYR A 105 -19.15 2.92 12.22
N GLY A 106 -17.87 3.22 12.32
CA GLY A 106 -16.97 2.67 13.33
C GLY A 106 -17.16 3.31 14.71
N LYS A 107 -17.73 2.55 15.64
CA LYS A 107 -17.89 2.96 17.05
C LYS A 107 -16.72 2.51 17.92
N PHE A 108 -16.22 1.29 17.72
CA PHE A 108 -15.14 0.71 18.52
C PHE A 108 -13.79 0.97 17.89
N LYS A 109 -12.91 1.64 18.61
CA LYS A 109 -11.53 1.92 18.20
C LYS A 109 -10.63 0.74 18.55
N ILE A 110 -9.75 0.32 17.63
CA ILE A 110 -8.84 -0.82 17.87
C ILE A 110 -7.68 -0.39 18.78
N LEU A 111 -7.04 0.72 18.44
CA LEU A 111 -5.86 1.23 19.14
C LEU A 111 -6.00 2.74 19.38
N PRO A 112 -6.80 3.17 20.39
CA PRO A 112 -7.14 4.59 20.58
C PRO A 112 -5.90 5.48 20.80
N ILE A 113 -4.85 4.94 21.44
CA ILE A 113 -3.63 5.69 21.79
C ILE A 113 -2.72 5.88 20.58
N ILE A 114 -2.60 4.85 19.71
CA ILE A 114 -1.66 4.86 18.58
C ILE A 114 -2.33 5.40 17.32
N SER A 115 -3.56 4.97 17.05
CA SER A 115 -4.33 5.37 15.87
C SER A 115 -5.80 5.59 16.21
N PRO A 116 -6.18 6.84 16.58
CA PRO A 116 -7.53 7.15 17.05
C PRO A 116 -8.61 6.99 15.98
N ASN A 117 -8.23 6.91 14.71
CA ASN A 117 -9.16 6.82 13.58
C ASN A 117 -9.40 5.38 13.10
N LYS A 118 -8.61 4.40 13.57
CA LYS A 118 -8.79 2.99 13.17
C LYS A 118 -9.86 2.32 14.02
N THR A 119 -10.89 1.81 13.36
CA THR A 119 -12.04 1.17 14.01
C THR A 119 -12.15 -0.30 13.62
N LEU A 120 -12.75 -1.10 14.51
CA LEU A 120 -12.96 -2.54 14.29
C LEU A 120 -13.92 -2.76 13.09
N PHE A 121 -14.94 -1.92 12.96
CA PHE A 121 -15.85 -1.97 11.81
C PHE A 121 -15.13 -1.63 10.50
N GLY A 122 -14.21 -0.66 10.51
CA GLY A 122 -13.38 -0.35 9.35
C GLY A 122 -12.53 -1.55 8.92
N LEU A 123 -11.90 -2.25 9.86
CA LEU A 123 -11.09 -3.43 9.57
C LEU A 123 -11.92 -4.56 8.95
N THR A 124 -13.05 -4.91 9.59
CA THR A 124 -13.91 -6.01 9.09
C THR A 124 -14.53 -5.69 7.74
N SER A 125 -15.01 -4.46 7.54
CA SER A 125 -15.54 -4.02 6.25
C SER A 125 -14.44 -3.93 5.18
N GLY A 126 -13.25 -3.49 5.54
CA GLY A 126 -12.08 -3.49 4.66
C GLY A 126 -11.81 -4.89 4.12
N ILE A 127 -11.66 -5.88 4.99
CA ILE A 127 -11.45 -7.29 4.60
C ILE A 127 -12.57 -7.78 3.67
N PHE A 128 -13.83 -7.54 4.04
CA PHE A 128 -14.97 -8.00 3.27
C PHE A 128 -15.00 -7.43 1.83
N PHE A 129 -14.86 -6.12 1.69
CA PHE A 129 -14.85 -5.48 0.37
C PHE A 129 -13.63 -5.86 -0.45
N THR A 130 -12.47 -6.00 0.19
CA THR A 130 -11.26 -6.44 -0.50
C THR A 130 -11.41 -7.83 -1.07
N LEU A 131 -11.98 -8.77 -0.31
CA LEU A 131 -12.22 -10.12 -0.81
C LEU A 131 -13.18 -10.14 -1.99
N ILE A 132 -14.31 -9.42 -1.91
CA ILE A 132 -15.26 -9.36 -3.02
C ILE A 132 -14.60 -8.78 -4.28
N LEU A 133 -13.94 -7.64 -4.16
CA LEU A 133 -13.31 -6.97 -5.30
C LEU A 133 -12.11 -7.77 -5.85
N SER A 134 -11.35 -8.47 -4.99
CA SER A 134 -10.29 -9.34 -5.46
C SER A 134 -10.82 -10.49 -6.32
N PHE A 135 -11.98 -11.06 -5.99
CA PHE A 135 -12.64 -12.08 -6.84
C PHE A 135 -13.10 -11.51 -8.18
N ILE A 136 -13.69 -10.31 -8.18
CA ILE A 136 -14.14 -9.65 -9.40
C ILE A 136 -12.94 -9.38 -10.32
N ILE A 137 -11.88 -8.82 -9.80
CA ILE A 137 -10.66 -8.53 -10.57
C ILE A 137 -10.04 -9.82 -11.08
N ASN A 138 -9.92 -10.83 -10.22
CA ASN A 138 -9.37 -12.13 -10.63
C ASN A 138 -10.21 -12.83 -11.70
N TYR A 139 -11.52 -12.68 -11.67
CA TYR A 139 -12.41 -13.23 -12.69
C TYR A 139 -12.15 -12.63 -14.09
N TYR A 140 -11.86 -11.32 -14.16
CA TYR A 140 -11.57 -10.65 -15.43
C TYR A 140 -10.14 -10.92 -15.94
N PHE A 141 -9.17 -11.01 -15.06
CA PHE A 141 -7.76 -11.14 -15.45
C PHE A 141 -7.24 -12.58 -15.39
N ASN A 142 -7.94 -13.51 -14.75
CA ASN A 142 -7.57 -14.93 -14.61
C ASN A 142 -6.14 -15.15 -14.08
N ILE A 143 -5.73 -14.35 -13.09
CA ILE A 143 -4.37 -14.36 -12.53
C ILE A 143 -4.15 -15.61 -11.66
N PHE A 144 -5.16 -15.95 -10.86
CA PHE A 144 -5.09 -17.01 -9.84
C PHE A 144 -6.28 -17.97 -9.92
N ASN A 145 -6.06 -19.20 -9.46
CA ASN A 145 -7.18 -20.10 -9.13
C ASN A 145 -7.94 -19.56 -7.91
N PHE A 146 -9.20 -19.97 -7.75
CA PHE A 146 -10.08 -19.49 -6.67
C PHE A 146 -9.44 -19.52 -5.28
N TYR A 147 -8.86 -20.66 -4.89
CA TYR A 147 -8.20 -20.83 -3.59
C TYR A 147 -6.94 -19.97 -3.45
N GLN A 148 -6.16 -19.85 -4.50
CA GLN A 148 -4.97 -19.01 -4.53
C GLN A 148 -5.32 -17.53 -4.37
N CYS A 149 -6.41 -17.07 -4.98
CA CYS A 149 -6.89 -15.69 -4.86
C CYS A 149 -7.24 -15.35 -3.41
N ILE A 150 -7.97 -16.23 -2.71
CA ILE A 150 -8.30 -16.05 -1.28
C ILE A 150 -7.01 -16.00 -0.45
N TYR A 151 -6.15 -16.98 -0.62
CA TYR A 151 -4.92 -17.10 0.14
C TYR A 151 -4.01 -15.88 -0.05
N PHE A 152 -3.85 -15.44 -1.28
CA PHE A 152 -3.05 -14.26 -1.62
C PHE A 152 -3.65 -12.98 -1.05
N ALA A 153 -4.96 -12.79 -1.15
CA ALA A 153 -5.64 -11.63 -0.58
C ALA A 153 -5.50 -11.59 0.95
N PHE A 154 -5.61 -12.72 1.64
CA PHE A 154 -5.38 -12.76 3.09
C PHE A 154 -3.93 -12.45 3.48
N ILE A 155 -2.95 -13.01 2.78
CA ILE A 155 -1.54 -12.73 3.07
C ILE A 155 -1.25 -11.23 2.92
N THR A 156 -1.70 -10.61 1.81
CA THR A 156 -1.46 -9.19 1.56
C THR A 156 -2.16 -8.24 2.55
N LEU A 157 -3.19 -8.73 3.26
CA LEU A 157 -3.89 -7.95 4.29
C LEU A 157 -3.26 -8.09 5.70
N ILE A 158 -2.48 -9.15 5.94
CA ILE A 158 -1.82 -9.39 7.24
C ILE A 158 -0.48 -8.64 7.30
N PHE A 159 0.23 -8.53 6.17
CA PHE A 159 1.53 -7.86 6.05
C PHE A 159 1.41 -6.43 5.56
#